data_f56034efb304df6abbb250fe95b80056
#
_entry.id   f56034efb304df6abbb250fe95b80056
#
_cell.length_a   1.000
_cell.length_b   1.000
_cell.length_c   1.000
_cell.angle_alpha   90.00
_cell.angle_beta   90.00
_cell.angle_gamma   90.00
#
_symmetry.space_group_name_H-M   'P 1'
#
loop_
_entity.id
_entity.type
_entity.pdbx_description
1 polymer ?
#
loop_
_entity_poly.entity_id
_entity_poly.type
_entity_poly.pdbx_seq_one_letter_code
_entity_poly.pdbx_strand_id
1 'polypeptide(L)'
;MSRRVRWWRRGTLQRMLRLCVLVACLLALGSAAAPAQTGSGASAAHGCLPSGNGYLHARIRGALNLDLDWENAEIECDGGPRPDGSGVRVSFAGPPHGDGRRLRLVFGVGSVHEGRTGHDLPTNLTVIFEGEERLFATRGADHCTVDDLRQERVGALGGPKRAWRIIARGFCIAPASTLNNDARILVSRFDFAGRAVFEDSEDPTPPQAQ
;
A
#
# COMPACT_ATOMS: atom_id res chain seq x y z
N MET A 1 39.62 73.60 -29.73
CA MET A 1 38.49 74.45 -30.01
C MET A 1 37.19 73.64 -29.97
N SER A 2 36.28 73.99 -29.20
CA SER A 2 34.82 73.79 -29.09
C SER A 2 34.37 73.19 -27.79
N ARG A 3 34.00 74.14 -26.89
CA ARG A 3 33.20 73.85 -25.72
C ARG A 3 31.72 73.91 -26.15
N ARG A 4 31.00 72.80 -26.08
CA ARG A 4 29.55 72.71 -25.84
C ARG A 4 29.24 71.23 -25.51
N VAL A 5 28.69 71.02 -24.38
CA VAL A 5 27.52 70.18 -23.98
C VAL A 5 27.64 69.80 -22.52
N ARG A 6 27.05 70.58 -21.64
CA ARG A 6 26.81 70.19 -20.26
C ARG A 6 25.63 70.91 -19.63
N TRP A 7 24.43 70.78 -20.16
CA TRP A 7 23.27 71.37 -19.51
C TRP A 7 21.97 70.53 -19.53
N TRP A 8 22.00 69.24 -19.93
CA TRP A 8 20.74 68.50 -20.06
C TRP A 8 20.60 67.26 -19.15
N ARG A 9 21.37 67.11 -18.13
CA ARG A 9 21.33 65.89 -17.31
C ARG A 9 20.74 66.03 -15.88
N ARG A 10 20.32 67.21 -15.44
CA ARG A 10 19.84 67.39 -14.07
C ARG A 10 18.31 67.37 -13.89
N GLY A 11 17.53 67.55 -14.92
CA GLY A 11 16.05 67.61 -14.82
C GLY A 11 15.37 66.23 -14.88
N THR A 12 15.94 65.30 -15.60
CA THR A 12 15.32 63.97 -15.81
C THR A 12 15.54 62.99 -14.64
N LEU A 13 16.69 63.11 -13.97
CA LEU A 13 17.00 62.24 -12.83
C LEU A 13 16.08 62.51 -11.62
N GLN A 14 15.76 63.76 -11.38
CA GLN A 14 14.94 64.20 -10.26
C GLN A 14 13.44 63.88 -10.43
N ARG A 15 12.96 63.79 -11.69
CA ARG A 15 11.59 63.34 -12.00
C ARG A 15 11.45 61.83 -11.92
N MET A 16 12.45 61.05 -12.34
CA MET A 16 12.43 59.61 -12.20
C MET A 16 12.51 59.13 -10.72
N LEU A 17 13.28 59.86 -9.88
CA LEU A 17 13.39 59.51 -8.45
C LEU A 17 12.06 59.75 -7.70
N ARG A 18 11.28 60.79 -8.08
CA ARG A 18 9.95 61.03 -7.49
C ARG A 18 8.88 60.03 -7.94
N LEU A 19 8.97 59.51 -9.17
CA LEU A 19 8.06 58.49 -9.67
C LEU A 19 8.31 57.13 -8.98
N CYS A 20 9.58 56.76 -8.75
CA CYS A 20 9.94 55.52 -8.07
C CYS A 20 9.48 55.49 -6.61
N VAL A 21 9.49 56.62 -5.90
CA VAL A 21 9.04 56.71 -4.50
C VAL A 21 7.53 56.56 -4.38
N LEU A 22 6.76 57.08 -5.34
CA LEU A 22 5.28 56.96 -5.34
C LEU A 22 4.82 55.55 -5.75
N VAL A 23 5.52 54.83 -6.60
CA VAL A 23 5.20 53.46 -6.97
C VAL A 23 5.59 52.47 -5.82
N ALA A 24 6.67 52.76 -5.10
CA ALA A 24 7.08 51.90 -3.97
C ALA A 24 6.11 52.00 -2.77
N CYS A 25 5.46 53.15 -2.56
CA CYS A 25 4.46 53.30 -1.48
C CYS A 25 3.10 52.65 -1.80
N LEU A 26 2.76 52.40 -3.07
CA LEU A 26 1.50 51.75 -3.44
C LEU A 26 1.58 50.21 -3.41
N LEU A 27 2.76 49.62 -3.35
CA LEU A 27 2.98 48.17 -3.24
C LEU A 27 3.05 47.65 -1.80
N ALA A 28 3.04 48.50 -0.81
CA ALA A 28 3.18 48.12 0.62
C ALA A 28 1.85 47.84 1.35
N LEU A 29 0.70 47.97 0.69
CA LEU A 29 -0.63 47.85 1.32
C LEU A 29 -1.45 46.63 0.87
N GLY A 30 -0.81 45.58 0.41
CA GLY A 30 -1.50 44.41 -0.13
C GLY A 30 -1.09 43.05 0.46
N SER A 31 -0.31 42.97 1.54
CA SER A 31 -0.01 41.68 2.18
C SER A 31 -1.04 41.38 3.27
N ALA A 32 -2.27 41.06 2.86
CA ALA A 32 -3.16 40.28 3.71
C ALA A 32 -2.54 38.89 3.88
N ALA A 33 -1.94 38.66 5.04
CA ALA A 33 -1.53 37.33 5.44
C ALA A 33 -2.79 36.46 5.50
N ALA A 34 -2.98 35.61 4.48
CA ALA A 34 -3.94 34.54 4.56
C ALA A 34 -3.51 33.64 5.72
N PRO A 35 -4.44 33.26 6.63
CA PRO A 35 -4.11 32.28 7.64
C PRO A 35 -3.66 31.01 6.93
N ALA A 36 -2.43 30.57 7.19
CA ALA A 36 -1.98 29.26 6.80
C ALA A 36 -2.96 28.26 7.43
N GLN A 37 -3.86 27.72 6.63
CA GLN A 37 -4.59 26.52 7.01
C GLN A 37 -3.53 25.46 7.17
N THR A 38 -3.14 25.22 8.42
CA THR A 38 -2.55 23.95 8.84
C THR A 38 -3.63 22.91 8.56
N GLY A 39 -3.74 22.50 7.30
CA GLY A 39 -4.38 21.28 6.94
C GLY A 39 -3.66 20.20 7.74
N SER A 40 -4.31 19.71 8.79
CA SER A 40 -3.99 18.41 9.35
C SER A 40 -4.18 17.43 8.20
N GLY A 41 -3.13 17.29 7.38
CA GLY A 41 -3.00 16.17 6.48
C GLY A 41 -3.08 14.97 7.41
N ALA A 42 -4.22 14.29 7.41
CA ALA A 42 -4.27 12.95 7.95
C ALA A 42 -3.12 12.22 7.24
N SER A 43 -2.05 12.02 7.97
CA SER A 43 -0.91 11.22 7.54
C SER A 43 -1.55 9.91 7.11
N ALA A 44 -1.60 9.65 5.81
CA ALA A 44 -2.08 8.37 5.32
C ALA A 44 -1.30 7.35 6.12
N ALA A 45 -1.99 6.52 6.90
CA ALA A 45 -1.36 5.56 7.78
C ALA A 45 -0.50 4.66 6.89
N HIS A 46 0.81 4.93 6.90
CA HIS A 46 1.77 4.14 6.14
C HIS A 46 1.83 2.78 6.82
N GLY A 47 1.60 1.72 6.04
CA GLY A 47 1.67 0.36 6.53
C GLY A 47 0.43 -0.47 6.23
N CYS A 48 0.48 -1.71 6.65
CA CYS A 48 -0.53 -2.73 6.39
C CYS A 48 -1.87 -2.44 7.08
N LEU A 49 -1.84 -2.13 8.37
CA LEU A 49 -3.02 -1.87 9.20
C LEU A 49 -2.95 -0.50 9.87
N PRO A 50 -4.06 0.25 9.93
CA PRO A 50 -4.10 1.55 10.60
C PRO A 50 -3.73 1.49 12.10
N SER A 51 -4.00 0.36 12.74
CA SER A 51 -3.67 0.09 14.16
C SER A 51 -2.20 -0.19 14.41
N GLY A 52 -1.36 -0.29 13.36
CA GLY A 52 0.06 -0.55 13.48
C GLY A 52 0.44 -2.00 13.82
N ASN A 53 -0.51 -2.93 13.84
CA ASN A 53 -0.33 -4.31 14.29
C ASN A 53 -0.40 -5.35 13.16
N GLY A 54 -0.10 -4.93 11.93
CA GLY A 54 0.14 -5.83 10.80
C GLY A 54 1.54 -6.38 10.83
N TYR A 55 1.73 -7.58 10.33
CA TYR A 55 3.06 -8.19 10.20
C TYR A 55 3.05 -9.38 9.25
N LEU A 56 4.24 -9.80 8.81
CA LEU A 56 4.47 -11.09 8.15
C LEU A 56 5.81 -11.68 8.57
N HIS A 57 5.77 -12.82 9.22
CA HIS A 57 6.93 -13.65 9.50
C HIS A 57 6.86 -14.89 8.62
N ALA A 58 7.94 -15.24 7.93
CA ALA A 58 7.98 -16.43 7.11
C ALA A 58 9.39 -17.00 6.97
N ARG A 59 9.49 -18.34 6.94
CA ARG A 59 10.75 -19.01 6.69
C ARG A 59 10.72 -19.71 5.33
N ILE A 60 11.56 -19.26 4.42
CA ILE A 60 11.66 -19.73 3.04
C ILE A 60 13.01 -20.44 2.85
N ARG A 61 12.99 -21.64 2.28
CA ARG A 61 14.18 -22.46 2.01
C ARG A 61 14.13 -23.08 0.62
N GLY A 62 15.29 -23.37 0.05
CA GLY A 62 15.45 -23.98 -1.27
C GLY A 62 16.18 -23.05 -2.23
N ALA A 63 15.62 -22.77 -3.39
CA ALA A 63 16.20 -21.80 -4.33
C ALA A 63 16.33 -20.38 -3.76
N LEU A 64 15.63 -20.12 -2.65
CA LEU A 64 15.75 -18.93 -1.81
C LEU A 64 15.93 -19.38 -0.35
N ASN A 65 16.79 -18.66 0.38
CA ASN A 65 16.98 -18.87 1.80
C ASN A 65 16.77 -17.53 2.51
N LEU A 66 15.52 -17.29 2.96
CA LEU A 66 15.08 -16.05 3.56
C LEU A 66 14.34 -16.33 4.87
N ASP A 67 14.64 -15.59 5.89
CA ASP A 67 13.80 -15.44 7.08
C ASP A 67 13.21 -14.04 7.03
N LEU A 68 11.91 -13.95 6.76
CA LEU A 68 11.17 -12.71 6.69
C LEU A 68 10.64 -12.36 8.09
N ASP A 69 10.87 -11.13 8.49
CA ASP A 69 10.43 -10.56 9.76
C ASP A 69 9.99 -9.12 9.49
N TRP A 70 8.80 -8.98 8.91
CA TRP A 70 8.30 -7.72 8.42
C TRP A 70 7.22 -7.16 9.34
N GLU A 71 7.43 -5.94 9.78
CA GLU A 71 6.51 -5.21 10.64
C GLU A 71 5.56 -4.30 9.85
N ASN A 72 4.50 -3.85 10.50
CA ASN A 72 3.40 -3.08 9.90
C ASN A 72 3.85 -1.91 9.02
N ALA A 73 4.83 -1.14 9.47
CA ALA A 73 5.30 0.06 8.78
C ALA A 73 6.13 -0.24 7.53
N GLU A 74 6.68 -1.46 7.43
CA GLU A 74 7.56 -1.90 6.35
C GLU A 74 6.80 -2.51 5.18
N ILE A 75 5.54 -2.94 5.42
CA ILE A 75 4.76 -3.71 4.47
C ILE A 75 3.51 -2.98 4.02
N GLU A 76 3.14 -3.26 2.78
CA GLU A 76 1.79 -3.01 2.28
C GLU A 76 1.03 -4.33 2.28
N CYS A 77 -0.20 -4.32 2.78
CA CYS A 77 -1.06 -5.49 2.69
C CYS A 77 -2.40 -5.15 2.07
N ASP A 78 -2.94 -6.13 1.37
CA ASP A 78 -4.26 -6.07 0.75
C ASP A 78 -4.92 -7.44 0.77
N GLY A 79 -6.25 -7.46 0.81
CA GLY A 79 -6.97 -8.71 0.80
C GLY A 79 -8.47 -8.54 0.68
N GLY A 80 -9.12 -9.66 0.39
CA GLY A 80 -10.57 -9.74 0.22
C GLY A 80 -11.01 -11.17 -0.07
N PRO A 81 -12.29 -11.38 -0.43
CA PRO A 81 -12.76 -12.67 -0.85
C PRO A 81 -11.94 -13.22 -2.02
N ARG A 82 -11.77 -14.52 -2.08
CA ARG A 82 -11.22 -15.18 -3.27
C ARG A 82 -12.21 -15.03 -4.43
N PRO A 83 -11.72 -14.95 -5.68
CA PRO A 83 -12.61 -14.83 -6.85
C PRO A 83 -13.62 -15.98 -6.99
N ASP A 84 -13.26 -17.15 -6.49
CA ASP A 84 -14.12 -18.35 -6.50
C ASP A 84 -15.13 -18.38 -5.32
N GLY A 85 -15.12 -17.36 -4.47
CA GLY A 85 -15.99 -17.28 -3.27
C GLY A 85 -15.63 -18.26 -2.17
N SER A 86 -14.60 -19.08 -2.33
CA SER A 86 -14.29 -20.20 -1.44
C SER A 86 -13.44 -19.83 -0.23
N GLY A 87 -13.18 -18.56 0.03
CA GLY A 87 -12.34 -18.16 1.14
C GLY A 87 -11.80 -16.73 1.01
N VAL A 88 -10.62 -16.48 1.56
CA VAL A 88 -9.98 -15.17 1.60
C VAL A 88 -8.60 -15.22 0.92
N ARG A 89 -8.27 -14.13 0.23
CA ARG A 89 -6.92 -13.89 -0.28
C ARG A 89 -6.31 -12.73 0.50
N VAL A 90 -5.08 -12.90 1.00
CA VAL A 90 -4.32 -11.83 1.67
C VAL A 90 -2.95 -11.74 1.01
N SER A 91 -2.49 -10.54 0.68
CA SER A 91 -1.19 -10.29 0.08
C SER A 91 -0.36 -9.31 0.90
N PHE A 92 0.95 -9.53 0.93
CA PHE A 92 1.92 -8.71 1.63
C PHE A 92 3.05 -8.36 0.66
N ALA A 93 3.32 -7.07 0.46
CA ALA A 93 4.51 -6.62 -0.22
C ALA A 93 5.48 -6.05 0.80
N GLY A 94 6.68 -6.60 0.83
CA GLY A 94 7.76 -6.19 1.73
C GLY A 94 8.40 -4.86 1.34
N PRO A 95 9.40 -4.42 2.09
CA PRO A 95 10.13 -3.21 1.78
C PRO A 95 10.80 -3.32 0.40
N PRO A 96 10.90 -2.22 -0.35
CA PRO A 96 11.63 -2.21 -1.61
C PRO A 96 13.13 -2.38 -1.37
N HIS A 97 13.79 -3.18 -2.19
CA HIS A 97 15.24 -3.22 -2.27
C HIS A 97 15.78 -1.96 -2.96
N GLY A 98 17.11 -1.75 -2.93
CA GLY A 98 17.74 -0.54 -3.46
C GLY A 98 17.50 -0.25 -4.95
N ASP A 99 17.05 -1.24 -5.71
CA ASP A 99 16.63 -1.15 -7.12
C ASP A 99 15.11 -0.96 -7.32
N GLY A 100 14.37 -0.79 -6.22
CA GLY A 100 12.92 -0.62 -6.21
C GLY A 100 12.13 -1.93 -6.34
N ARG A 101 12.78 -3.08 -6.49
CA ARG A 101 12.13 -4.39 -6.55
C ARG A 101 11.65 -4.81 -5.17
N ARG A 102 10.56 -5.55 -5.12
CA ARG A 102 9.93 -5.99 -3.88
C ARG A 102 9.56 -7.47 -3.95
N LEU A 103 9.57 -8.10 -2.78
CA LEU A 103 9.04 -9.45 -2.63
C LEU A 103 7.57 -9.35 -2.15
N ARG A 104 6.67 -10.06 -2.85
CA ARG A 104 5.27 -10.16 -2.46
C ARG A 104 4.91 -11.61 -2.19
N LEU A 105 4.25 -11.85 -1.06
CA LEU A 105 3.64 -13.13 -0.72
C LEU A 105 2.11 -12.98 -0.80
N VAL A 106 1.48 -13.97 -1.43
CA VAL A 106 0.02 -14.02 -1.59
C VAL A 106 -0.47 -15.35 -1.03
N PHE A 107 -1.30 -15.30 0.00
CA PHE A 107 -1.94 -16.46 0.62
C PHE A 107 -3.41 -16.52 0.17
N GLY A 108 -3.80 -17.64 -0.42
CA GLY A 108 -5.20 -17.94 -0.73
C GLY A 108 -5.70 -19.00 0.24
N VAL A 109 -6.38 -18.59 1.29
CA VAL A 109 -6.89 -19.49 2.33
C VAL A 109 -8.31 -19.90 1.98
N GLY A 110 -8.53 -21.20 1.82
CA GLY A 110 -9.84 -21.77 1.51
C GLY A 110 -10.73 -21.88 2.74
N SER A 111 -12.03 -22.07 2.51
CA SER A 111 -13.04 -22.33 3.56
C SER A 111 -13.14 -21.27 4.65
N VAL A 112 -12.78 -20.02 4.33
CA VAL A 112 -12.89 -18.88 5.24
C VAL A 112 -14.21 -18.16 5.01
N HIS A 113 -14.98 -17.98 6.08
CA HIS A 113 -16.20 -17.18 6.10
C HIS A 113 -15.96 -15.90 6.89
N GLU A 114 -16.53 -14.78 6.42
CA GLU A 114 -16.38 -13.48 7.07
C GLU A 114 -16.75 -13.53 8.56
N GLY A 115 -15.86 -13.02 9.42
CA GLY A 115 -16.03 -12.93 10.87
C GLY A 115 -15.93 -14.26 11.62
N ARG A 116 -15.55 -15.35 10.96
CA ARG A 116 -15.39 -16.68 11.59
C ARG A 116 -13.92 -17.04 11.81
N THR A 117 -13.67 -17.75 12.89
CA THR A 117 -12.40 -18.46 13.10
C THR A 117 -12.34 -19.72 12.24
N GLY A 118 -11.15 -20.22 11.97
CA GLY A 118 -10.95 -21.45 11.21
C GLY A 118 -9.69 -22.19 11.66
N HIS A 119 -9.68 -23.50 11.42
CA HIS A 119 -8.56 -24.39 11.71
C HIS A 119 -8.33 -25.32 10.53
N ASP A 120 -7.08 -25.76 10.34
CA ASP A 120 -6.70 -26.73 9.32
C ASP A 120 -7.19 -26.34 7.91
N LEU A 121 -7.07 -25.06 7.57
CA LEU A 121 -7.62 -24.50 6.33
C LEU A 121 -6.67 -24.75 5.16
N PRO A 122 -7.18 -25.33 4.04
CA PRO A 122 -6.37 -25.55 2.85
C PRO A 122 -5.91 -24.22 2.28
N THR A 123 -4.62 -24.10 1.95
CA THR A 123 -4.02 -22.84 1.58
C THR A 123 -3.11 -23.01 0.38
N ASN A 124 -3.20 -22.11 -0.57
CA ASN A 124 -2.20 -21.93 -1.63
C ASN A 124 -1.35 -20.69 -1.36
N LEU A 125 -0.12 -20.73 -1.86
CA LEU A 125 0.84 -19.66 -1.72
C LEU A 125 1.45 -19.30 -3.07
N THR A 126 1.59 -18.01 -3.31
CA THR A 126 2.39 -17.45 -4.41
C THR A 126 3.41 -16.47 -3.85
N VAL A 127 4.66 -16.60 -4.28
CA VAL A 127 5.76 -15.68 -3.96
C VAL A 127 6.19 -15.01 -5.25
N ILE A 128 6.09 -13.70 -5.33
CA ILE A 128 6.30 -12.89 -6.53
C ILE A 128 7.47 -11.94 -6.31
N PHE A 129 8.39 -11.89 -7.25
CA PHE A 129 9.42 -10.85 -7.32
C PHE A 129 8.89 -9.74 -8.22
N GLU A 130 8.35 -8.68 -7.61
CA GLU A 130 7.85 -7.52 -8.35
C GLU A 130 9.00 -6.84 -9.11
N GLY A 131 8.80 -6.60 -10.40
CA GLY A 131 9.84 -6.09 -11.29
C GLY A 131 10.71 -7.16 -11.95
N GLU A 132 10.45 -8.46 -11.68
CA GLU A 132 11.06 -9.59 -12.35
C GLU A 132 9.98 -10.53 -12.89
N GLU A 133 10.27 -11.23 -13.98
CA GLU A 133 9.39 -12.30 -14.49
C GLU A 133 9.55 -13.61 -13.71
N ARG A 134 9.64 -13.50 -12.38
CA ARG A 134 9.90 -14.63 -11.49
C ARG A 134 8.85 -14.73 -10.40
N LEU A 135 8.18 -15.86 -10.38
CA LEU A 135 7.25 -16.23 -9.32
C LEU A 135 7.37 -17.71 -8.97
N PHE A 136 7.03 -18.04 -7.73
CA PHE A 136 6.86 -19.41 -7.26
C PHE A 136 5.43 -19.58 -6.78
N ALA A 137 4.77 -20.66 -7.17
CA ALA A 137 3.41 -20.93 -6.73
C ALA A 137 3.25 -22.41 -6.32
N THR A 138 2.42 -22.63 -5.32
CA THR A 138 1.93 -23.99 -5.02
C THR A 138 0.89 -24.40 -6.05
N ARG A 139 0.85 -25.66 -6.41
CA ARG A 139 -0.14 -26.22 -7.32
C ARG A 139 -1.30 -26.81 -6.51
N GLY A 140 -2.40 -26.06 -6.41
CA GLY A 140 -3.54 -26.47 -5.58
C GLY A 140 -3.51 -25.84 -4.18
N ALA A 141 -4.56 -26.10 -3.43
CA ALA A 141 -4.78 -25.52 -2.10
C ALA A 141 -4.36 -26.47 -0.95
N ASP A 142 -3.84 -27.64 -1.27
CA ASP A 142 -3.47 -28.71 -0.33
C ASP A 142 -1.98 -28.74 0.00
N HIS A 143 -1.20 -27.86 -0.59
CA HIS A 143 0.25 -27.79 -0.38
C HIS A 143 0.66 -27.02 0.88
N CYS A 144 -0.22 -26.14 1.36
CA CYS A 144 -0.04 -25.43 2.62
C CYS A 144 -1.32 -25.56 3.47
N THR A 145 -1.14 -25.37 4.77
CA THR A 145 -2.24 -25.38 5.74
C THR A 145 -2.11 -24.16 6.64
N VAL A 146 -3.22 -23.48 6.87
CA VAL A 146 -3.37 -22.54 7.97
C VAL A 146 -3.92 -23.33 9.17
N ASP A 147 -3.09 -23.46 10.21
CA ASP A 147 -3.47 -24.19 11.45
C ASP A 147 -4.54 -23.44 12.23
N ASP A 148 -4.35 -22.13 12.35
CA ASP A 148 -5.27 -21.23 13.04
C ASP A 148 -5.53 -19.97 12.23
N LEU A 149 -6.78 -19.56 12.10
CA LEU A 149 -7.19 -18.27 11.56
C LEU A 149 -8.18 -17.58 12.47
N ARG A 150 -7.90 -16.32 12.78
CA ARG A 150 -8.81 -15.42 13.52
C ARG A 150 -9.06 -14.16 12.72
N GLN A 151 -10.23 -13.56 12.93
CA GLN A 151 -10.64 -12.33 12.29
C GLN A 151 -11.07 -11.32 13.35
N GLU A 152 -10.51 -10.11 13.26
CA GLU A 152 -10.84 -9.00 14.14
C GLU A 152 -11.33 -7.84 13.28
N ARG A 153 -12.44 -7.23 13.63
CA ARG A 153 -13.01 -6.11 12.86
C ARG A 153 -12.13 -4.87 13.01
N VAL A 154 -11.76 -4.25 11.88
CA VAL A 154 -10.91 -3.06 11.82
C VAL A 154 -11.74 -1.88 11.33
N GLY A 155 -12.46 -1.22 12.25
CA GLY A 155 -13.20 -0.01 11.95
C GLY A 155 -14.28 -0.16 10.87
N ALA A 156 -14.97 0.94 10.57
CA ALA A 156 -15.88 1.05 9.44
C ALA A 156 -15.20 1.84 8.32
N LEU A 157 -15.22 1.29 7.10
CA LEU A 157 -14.67 1.98 5.91
C LEU A 157 -15.69 2.92 5.24
N GLY A 158 -16.87 3.05 5.82
CA GLY A 158 -18.01 3.73 5.19
C GLY A 158 -18.66 2.90 4.07
N GLY A 159 -19.98 3.03 3.91
CA GLY A 159 -20.76 2.24 2.96
C GLY A 159 -20.77 0.73 3.29
N PRO A 160 -20.96 -0.12 2.26
CA PRO A 160 -21.11 -1.57 2.43
C PRO A 160 -19.78 -2.30 2.73
N LYS A 161 -18.66 -1.58 2.80
CA LYS A 161 -17.33 -2.18 2.98
C LYS A 161 -17.02 -2.46 4.44
N ARG A 162 -16.58 -3.69 4.71
CA ARG A 162 -16.17 -4.15 6.03
C ARG A 162 -14.73 -4.61 5.99
N ALA A 163 -13.89 -4.01 6.84
CA ALA A 163 -12.48 -4.38 6.95
C ALA A 163 -12.26 -5.29 8.15
N TRP A 164 -11.44 -6.31 7.94
CA TRP A 164 -11.02 -7.28 8.94
C TRP A 164 -9.51 -7.40 8.98
N ARG A 165 -8.97 -7.52 10.16
CA ARG A 165 -7.63 -7.99 10.41
C ARG A 165 -7.67 -9.51 10.40
N ILE A 166 -7.03 -10.12 9.44
CA ILE A 166 -6.88 -11.58 9.33
C ILE A 166 -5.56 -11.96 9.97
N ILE A 167 -5.63 -12.75 11.02
CA ILE A 167 -4.47 -13.28 11.74
C ILE A 167 -4.42 -14.77 11.45
N ALA A 168 -3.31 -15.25 10.90
CA ALA A 168 -3.18 -16.65 10.54
C ALA A 168 -1.75 -17.14 10.69
N ARG A 169 -1.61 -18.40 11.12
CA ARG A 169 -0.33 -19.11 11.17
C ARG A 169 -0.46 -20.46 10.51
N GLY A 170 0.63 -20.92 9.92
CA GLY A 170 0.62 -22.19 9.21
C GLY A 170 1.96 -22.54 8.58
N PHE A 171 1.93 -23.53 7.71
CA PHE A 171 3.12 -24.05 7.03
C PHE A 171 2.76 -24.67 5.68
N CYS A 172 3.77 -24.92 4.85
CA CYS A 172 3.64 -25.71 3.63
C CYS A 172 4.34 -27.06 3.78
N ILE A 173 3.67 -28.12 3.31
CA ILE A 173 4.21 -29.49 3.28
C ILE A 173 4.85 -29.83 1.94
N ALA A 174 4.54 -29.07 0.90
CA ALA A 174 5.08 -29.25 -0.43
C ALA A 174 5.64 -27.90 -0.97
N PRO A 175 6.67 -27.97 -1.83
CA PRO A 175 7.29 -26.76 -2.35
C PRO A 175 6.42 -26.02 -3.36
N ALA A 176 6.53 -24.68 -3.37
CA ALA A 176 6.13 -23.84 -4.47
C ALA A 176 7.21 -23.89 -5.57
N SER A 177 6.78 -23.92 -6.82
CA SER A 177 7.67 -24.03 -7.98
C SER A 177 7.50 -22.82 -8.92
N THR A 178 8.53 -22.52 -9.70
CA THR A 178 8.42 -21.63 -10.85
C THR A 178 7.52 -22.25 -11.94
N LEU A 179 7.10 -21.43 -12.89
CA LEU A 179 6.19 -21.87 -13.98
C LEU A 179 6.77 -23.04 -14.79
N ASN A 180 8.07 -23.00 -15.05
CA ASN A 180 8.81 -24.04 -15.79
C ASN A 180 9.39 -25.16 -14.90
N ASN A 181 9.15 -25.10 -13.55
CA ASN A 181 9.64 -26.08 -12.57
C ASN A 181 11.17 -26.20 -12.42
N ASP A 182 11.93 -25.23 -12.87
CA ASP A 182 13.40 -25.23 -12.76
C ASP A 182 13.90 -24.88 -11.36
N ALA A 183 13.07 -24.20 -10.56
CA ALA A 183 13.40 -23.82 -9.21
C ALA A 183 12.23 -24.07 -8.24
N ARG A 184 12.56 -24.38 -6.97
CA ARG A 184 11.58 -24.66 -5.93
C ARG A 184 11.96 -24.00 -4.62
N ILE A 185 10.96 -23.56 -3.88
CA ILE A 185 11.07 -23.05 -2.52
C ILE A 185 10.06 -23.73 -1.62
N LEU A 186 10.41 -23.91 -0.36
CA LEU A 186 9.50 -24.38 0.69
C LEU A 186 9.32 -23.27 1.72
N VAL A 187 8.09 -22.84 1.95
CA VAL A 187 7.74 -21.97 3.07
C VAL A 187 7.36 -22.86 4.25
N SER A 188 8.34 -23.20 5.06
CA SER A 188 8.21 -24.17 6.13
C SER A 188 7.39 -23.67 7.32
N ARG A 189 7.22 -22.38 7.46
CA ARG A 189 6.37 -21.72 8.45
C ARG A 189 6.02 -20.31 7.97
N PHE A 190 4.81 -19.89 8.29
CA PHE A 190 4.38 -18.49 8.18
C PHE A 190 3.44 -18.12 9.33
N ASP A 191 3.45 -16.84 9.68
CA ASP A 191 2.59 -16.21 10.66
C ASP A 191 2.36 -14.78 10.20
N PHE A 192 1.10 -14.33 10.11
CA PHE A 192 0.81 -13.01 9.61
C PHE A 192 -0.42 -12.37 10.23
N ALA A 193 -0.46 -11.06 10.20
CA ALA A 193 -1.65 -10.26 10.41
C ALA A 193 -1.78 -9.22 9.28
N GLY A 194 -2.80 -9.37 8.45
CA GLY A 194 -3.05 -8.51 7.30
C GLY A 194 -4.49 -8.05 7.21
N ARG A 195 -4.77 -7.14 6.27
CA ARG A 195 -6.11 -6.60 6.02
C ARG A 195 -6.82 -7.41 4.94
N ALA A 196 -8.11 -7.67 5.18
CA ALA A 196 -9.04 -8.07 4.13
C ALA A 196 -10.30 -7.20 4.18
N VAL A 197 -10.82 -6.86 3.00
CA VAL A 197 -12.05 -6.07 2.84
C VAL A 197 -13.10 -6.93 2.18
N PHE A 198 -14.26 -6.98 2.80
CA PHE A 198 -15.45 -7.63 2.25
C PHE A 198 -16.47 -6.55 1.88
N GLU A 199 -17.15 -6.77 0.79
CA GLU A 199 -18.23 -5.89 0.31
C GLU A 199 -19.48 -6.74 0.14
N ASP A 200 -20.65 -6.17 0.46
CA ASP A 200 -21.90 -6.82 0.09
C ASP A 200 -21.98 -6.81 -1.44
N SER A 201 -22.17 -7.97 -2.05
CA SER A 201 -22.52 -8.03 -3.45
C SER A 201 -23.83 -7.28 -3.62
N GLU A 202 -23.85 -6.19 -4.38
CA GLU A 202 -25.12 -5.63 -4.84
C GLU A 202 -25.80 -6.73 -5.68
N ASP A 203 -26.88 -7.27 -5.14
CA ASP A 203 -27.70 -8.21 -5.89
C ASP A 203 -28.13 -7.50 -7.19
N PRO A 204 -27.83 -8.03 -8.36
CA PRO A 204 -28.24 -7.37 -9.61
C PRO A 204 -29.76 -7.25 -9.56
N THR A 205 -30.27 -6.02 -9.46
CA THR A 205 -31.69 -5.70 -9.54
C THR A 205 -32.29 -6.48 -10.70
N PRO A 206 -33.29 -7.36 -10.48
CA PRO A 206 -33.88 -8.11 -11.59
C PRO A 206 -34.41 -7.13 -12.63
N PRO A 207 -34.23 -7.39 -13.93
CA PRO A 207 -34.68 -6.50 -14.97
C PRO A 207 -36.19 -6.25 -14.77
N GLN A 208 -36.54 -4.97 -14.58
CA GLN A 208 -37.94 -4.56 -14.50
C GLN A 208 -38.57 -4.91 -15.86
N ALA A 209 -39.51 -5.86 -15.83
CA ALA A 209 -40.32 -6.19 -16.99
C ALA A 209 -41.16 -4.94 -17.36
N GLN A 210 -40.86 -4.38 -18.54
CA GLN A 210 -41.66 -3.36 -19.21
C GLN A 210 -42.82 -4.01 -19.94
#